data_33c177e88d4092fac963688b6d494541
#
_entry.id   33c177e88d4092fac963688b6d494541
#
_cell.length_a   1.000
_cell.length_b   1.000
_cell.length_c   1.000
_cell.angle_alpha   90.00
_cell.angle_beta   90.00
_cell.angle_gamma   90.00
#
_symmetry.space_group_name_H-M   'P 1'
#
loop_
_entity.id
_entity.type
_entity.pdbx_description
1 polymer ?
#
loop_
_entity_poly.entity_id
_entity_poly.type
_entity_poly.pdbx_seq_one_letter_code
_entity_poly.pdbx_strand_id
1 'polypeptide(L)'
;MHSRPSRRRRALAVPLGLVLTASLGLAGAAAASAQDGQAGQDARTASAAQSAGAKAKPGEKLSYVVNTATDRKTVERVKNRIRKADGKVVAAYGKIGVIVAHSANPEFGEKLRAVKGVSSAGATRTAPMKAATTTEVGKPVFVKEPKALKKTKSADGQEPLESLQWDKRAINADKAAKIDEGSRDVTVGVIDTGVDDTHPDLKANFSAGQSASCVGGKADTKRGAWRPYDPSEDYHGTHVAGIIGAPRNGVGIAGTAPGVKLASIKVSEPETSLFYTEAVVCAMVFAADHGIEVTNNSYYTDPWLYNCADQADQKAIADAVGRAVKYAQGKGVTTVSSAGNSSQDHATDSIVDDTSPNDSTPVERTIDPAECLDVPTMLDGAISVSASGPESLKSYYSNYGLDQIDVTAPGGDRRYQTPDEPAKDGGVLSTMPNGDYAYLQGTSMAGPQVAGVAALIKSKHPQATPQEIAWRLKAQAKTLPCPESYDPDGKGTYKAECTGVRGNNSFYGHGLVDALAAVTR
;
A
#
# COMPACT_ATOMS: atom_id res chain seq x y z
N MET A 1 10.13 25.27 3.90
CA MET A 1 9.65 25.77 5.19
C MET A 1 8.38 26.59 4.96
N HIS A 2 7.22 25.96 4.97
CA HIS A 2 5.93 26.63 5.06
C HIS A 2 5.06 25.78 5.96
N SER A 3 4.91 26.23 7.18
CA SER A 3 4.04 25.66 8.20
C SER A 3 2.57 25.81 7.79
N ARG A 4 1.80 24.76 7.87
CA ARG A 4 0.34 24.78 7.75
C ARG A 4 -0.25 25.60 8.90
N PRO A 5 -1.22 26.51 8.69
CA PRO A 5 -1.88 27.21 9.78
C PRO A 5 -2.94 26.31 10.44
N SER A 6 -2.83 26.19 11.77
CA SER A 6 -3.86 25.57 12.60
C SER A 6 -5.19 26.35 12.51
N ARG A 7 -6.26 25.72 12.06
CA ARG A 7 -7.61 26.31 12.09
C ARG A 7 -8.19 26.19 13.50
N ARG A 8 -8.23 27.31 14.21
CA ARG A 8 -9.05 27.47 15.42
C ARG A 8 -10.53 27.48 15.04
N ARG A 9 -11.29 26.50 15.53
CA ARG A 9 -12.76 26.48 15.44
C ARG A 9 -13.34 27.59 16.32
N ARG A 10 -14.18 28.44 15.74
CA ARG A 10 -15.06 29.37 16.49
C ARG A 10 -16.37 28.62 16.76
N ALA A 11 -16.69 28.45 18.04
CA ALA A 11 -17.99 27.99 18.48
C ALA A 11 -19.04 29.08 18.23
N LEU A 12 -20.11 28.73 17.52
CA LEU A 12 -21.34 29.51 17.45
C LEU A 12 -22.39 28.86 18.33
N ALA A 13 -22.78 29.57 19.38
CA ALA A 13 -23.90 29.19 20.25
C ALA A 13 -25.24 29.55 19.60
N VAL A 14 -26.19 28.63 19.60
CA VAL A 14 -27.57 28.87 19.22
C VAL A 14 -28.47 28.50 20.42
N PRO A 15 -29.47 29.34 20.78
CA PRO A 15 -30.22 29.19 22.04
C PRO A 15 -31.35 28.16 21.98
N LEU A 16 -31.61 27.55 23.14
CA LEU A 16 -32.75 26.66 23.45
C LEU A 16 -34.09 27.36 23.24
N GLY A 17 -35.00 26.69 22.56
CA GLY A 17 -36.43 26.94 22.58
C GLY A 17 -37.17 25.72 23.11
N LEU A 18 -37.75 25.84 24.31
CA LEU A 18 -38.64 24.87 24.94
C LEU A 18 -40.00 24.86 24.24
N VAL A 19 -40.54 23.68 23.88
CA VAL A 19 -41.99 23.47 23.74
C VAL A 19 -42.36 22.14 24.41
N LEU A 20 -43.12 22.22 25.46
CA LEU A 20 -43.82 21.11 26.12
C LEU A 20 -45.09 20.76 25.31
N THR A 21 -45.32 19.46 25.06
CA THR A 21 -46.69 18.92 24.97
C THR A 21 -46.70 17.53 25.57
N ALA A 22 -47.54 17.37 26.56
CA ALA A 22 -47.85 16.12 27.25
C ALA A 22 -48.92 15.34 26.48
N SER A 23 -48.80 14.01 26.44
CA SER A 23 -49.94 13.10 26.30
C SER A 23 -49.64 11.77 27.00
N LEU A 24 -50.54 11.42 27.92
CA LEU A 24 -50.60 10.18 28.71
C LEU A 24 -50.96 8.97 27.84
N GLY A 25 -50.40 7.81 28.19
CA GLY A 25 -50.86 6.50 27.71
C GLY A 25 -50.22 5.36 28.50
N LEU A 26 -51.08 4.58 29.20
CA LEU A 26 -50.79 3.62 30.27
C LEU A 26 -50.01 2.35 29.88
N ALA A 27 -49.20 1.95 30.85
CA ALA A 27 -49.02 0.61 31.47
C ALA A 27 -48.57 -0.59 30.62
N GLY A 28 -47.44 -1.14 31.05
CA GLY A 28 -46.94 -2.47 30.76
C GLY A 28 -45.61 -2.68 31.49
N ALA A 29 -45.67 -3.07 32.78
CA ALA A 29 -44.48 -3.39 33.56
C ALA A 29 -43.91 -4.74 33.13
N ALA A 30 -42.66 -4.77 32.67
CA ALA A 30 -41.81 -5.94 32.72
C ALA A 30 -40.43 -5.50 33.21
N ALA A 31 -40.05 -6.06 34.35
CA ALA A 31 -38.78 -5.81 35.00
C ALA A 31 -37.62 -6.29 34.09
N ALA A 32 -36.78 -5.36 33.69
CA ALA A 32 -35.44 -5.65 33.18
C ALA A 32 -34.44 -5.20 34.25
N SER A 33 -33.83 -6.17 34.86
CA SER A 33 -32.75 -6.04 35.83
C SER A 33 -31.52 -5.40 35.23
N ALA A 34 -30.90 -4.53 36.01
CA ALA A 34 -29.64 -3.85 35.74
C ALA A 34 -28.52 -4.78 35.25
N GLN A 35 -27.98 -4.47 34.06
CA GLN A 35 -26.73 -5.00 33.53
C GLN A 35 -25.84 -3.90 32.92
N ASP A 36 -25.91 -2.68 33.43
CA ASP A 36 -25.12 -1.53 32.94
C ASP A 36 -23.72 -1.40 33.57
N GLY A 37 -23.23 -2.45 34.25
CA GLY A 37 -21.92 -2.39 34.92
C GLY A 37 -20.78 -3.16 34.25
N GLN A 38 -21.08 -4.05 33.31
CA GLN A 38 -20.06 -5.01 32.80
C GLN A 38 -19.47 -4.62 31.44
N ALA A 39 -20.25 -4.03 30.56
CA ALA A 39 -19.75 -3.61 29.22
C ALA A 39 -18.68 -2.51 29.32
N GLY A 40 -18.74 -1.63 30.32
CA GLY A 40 -17.74 -0.58 30.52
C GLY A 40 -16.44 -1.07 31.17
N GLN A 41 -16.44 -2.22 31.82
CA GLN A 41 -15.23 -2.83 32.39
C GLN A 41 -14.52 -3.71 31.37
N ASP A 42 -15.25 -4.42 30.50
CA ASP A 42 -14.68 -5.27 29.46
C ASP A 42 -14.03 -4.44 28.35
N ALA A 43 -14.60 -3.29 27.98
CA ALA A 43 -13.98 -2.35 27.05
C ALA A 43 -12.69 -1.72 27.62
N ARG A 44 -12.64 -1.42 28.93
CA ARG A 44 -11.43 -0.91 29.60
C ARG A 44 -10.35 -1.99 29.80
N THR A 45 -10.74 -3.25 30.00
CA THR A 45 -9.79 -4.37 30.10
C THR A 45 -9.26 -4.77 28.73
N ALA A 46 -10.07 -4.72 27.66
CA ALA A 46 -9.60 -4.90 26.29
C ALA A 46 -8.63 -3.79 25.86
N SER A 47 -8.93 -2.53 26.16
CA SER A 47 -8.02 -1.40 25.90
C SER A 47 -6.72 -1.48 26.69
N ALA A 48 -6.75 -1.96 27.95
CA ALA A 48 -5.54 -2.15 28.75
C ALA A 48 -4.68 -3.34 28.29
N ALA A 49 -5.30 -4.39 27.73
CA ALA A 49 -4.58 -5.49 27.11
C ALA A 49 -3.89 -5.10 25.78
N GLN A 50 -4.48 -4.16 25.02
CA GLN A 50 -3.90 -3.63 23.79
C GLN A 50 -2.73 -2.66 24.03
N SER A 51 -2.63 -2.03 25.19
CA SER A 51 -1.52 -1.14 25.56
C SER A 51 -0.22 -1.86 25.96
N ALA A 52 -0.28 -3.16 26.23
CA ALA A 52 0.91 -3.95 26.46
C ALA A 52 1.51 -4.39 25.12
N GLY A 53 2.55 -3.70 24.63
CA GLY A 53 3.29 -4.08 23.42
C GLY A 53 3.60 -5.56 23.36
N ALA A 54 3.75 -6.11 22.15
CA ALA A 54 4.00 -7.53 21.93
C ALA A 54 5.17 -8.03 22.79
N LYS A 55 4.89 -8.93 23.70
CA LYS A 55 5.92 -9.55 24.57
C LYS A 55 6.23 -10.94 24.05
N ALA A 56 7.51 -11.17 23.70
CA ALA A 56 7.99 -12.52 23.40
C ALA A 56 7.62 -13.47 24.55
N LYS A 57 7.08 -14.63 24.23
CA LYS A 57 7.01 -15.70 25.22
C LYS A 57 8.43 -16.18 25.54
N PRO A 58 8.69 -16.72 26.76
CA PRO A 58 10.02 -17.22 27.11
C PRO A 58 10.54 -18.18 26.04
N GLY A 59 11.70 -17.83 25.44
CA GLY A 59 12.36 -18.62 24.39
C GLY A 59 11.97 -18.24 22.94
N GLU A 60 10.92 -17.46 22.71
CA GLU A 60 10.53 -16.98 21.38
C GLU A 60 11.28 -15.71 21.01
N LYS A 61 11.88 -15.69 19.82
CA LYS A 61 12.54 -14.49 19.29
C LYS A 61 11.57 -13.68 18.47
N LEU A 62 11.44 -12.40 18.81
CA LEU A 62 10.77 -11.41 17.97
C LEU A 62 11.78 -10.52 17.25
N SER A 63 11.35 -9.91 16.16
CA SER A 63 12.04 -8.83 15.49
C SER A 63 11.59 -7.49 16.07
N TYR A 64 12.50 -6.53 16.13
CA TYR A 64 12.28 -5.20 16.68
C TYR A 64 12.89 -4.15 15.76
N VAL A 65 12.25 -2.99 15.69
CA VAL A 65 12.86 -1.76 15.17
C VAL A 65 13.14 -0.79 16.31
N VAL A 66 14.29 -0.14 16.22
CA VAL A 66 14.75 0.87 17.19
C VAL A 66 15.10 2.13 16.43
N ASN A 67 14.29 3.16 16.61
CA ASN A 67 14.45 4.47 15.99
C ASN A 67 15.32 5.37 16.88
N THR A 68 16.37 5.94 16.31
CA THR A 68 17.36 6.73 17.06
C THR A 68 17.80 7.96 16.27
N ALA A 69 18.55 8.85 16.89
CA ALA A 69 19.24 9.92 16.17
C ALA A 69 20.26 9.33 15.18
N THR A 70 20.52 10.07 14.10
CA THR A 70 21.36 9.61 12.98
C THR A 70 22.87 9.79 13.24
N ASP A 71 23.27 10.49 14.31
CA ASP A 71 24.67 10.68 14.62
C ASP A 71 25.35 9.35 15.02
N ARG A 72 26.54 9.13 14.49
CA ARG A 72 27.29 7.87 14.65
C ARG A 72 27.48 7.47 16.12
N LYS A 73 27.71 8.44 17.02
CA LYS A 73 27.97 8.18 18.45
C LYS A 73 26.70 7.64 19.12
N THR A 74 25.54 8.18 18.80
CA THR A 74 24.25 7.71 19.31
C THR A 74 23.90 6.34 18.74
N VAL A 75 24.05 6.12 17.43
CA VAL A 75 23.81 4.82 16.80
C VAL A 75 24.68 3.71 17.47
N GLU A 76 25.98 3.94 17.64
CA GLU A 76 26.86 2.95 18.29
C GLU A 76 26.51 2.73 19.78
N ARG A 77 26.15 3.78 20.49
CA ARG A 77 25.66 3.66 21.87
C ARG A 77 24.40 2.78 21.95
N VAL A 78 23.43 3.00 21.07
CA VAL A 78 22.18 2.22 21.03
C VAL A 78 22.46 0.77 20.63
N LYS A 79 23.33 0.50 19.65
CA LYS A 79 23.76 -0.87 19.32
C LYS A 79 24.37 -1.60 20.53
N ASN A 80 25.17 -0.90 21.34
CA ASN A 80 25.73 -1.47 22.57
C ASN A 80 24.66 -1.73 23.63
N ARG A 81 23.62 -0.89 23.71
CA ARG A 81 22.48 -1.11 24.62
C ARG A 81 21.60 -2.27 24.18
N ILE A 82 21.40 -2.45 22.87
CA ILE A 82 20.71 -3.61 22.28
C ILE A 82 21.40 -4.90 22.77
N ARG A 83 22.74 -5.00 22.65
CA ARG A 83 23.48 -6.19 23.09
C ARG A 83 23.38 -6.42 24.62
N LYS A 84 23.38 -5.35 25.42
CA LYS A 84 23.23 -5.43 26.89
C LYS A 84 21.80 -5.76 27.33
N ALA A 85 20.82 -5.64 26.45
CA ALA A 85 19.42 -6.00 26.67
C ALA A 85 19.06 -7.37 26.05
N ASP A 86 20.08 -8.23 25.82
CA ASP A 86 19.94 -9.56 25.21
C ASP A 86 19.42 -9.54 23.77
N GLY A 87 19.76 -8.47 23.03
CA GLY A 87 19.41 -8.33 21.64
C GLY A 87 20.59 -8.57 20.69
N LYS A 88 20.29 -9.09 19.51
CA LYS A 88 21.23 -9.22 18.38
C LYS A 88 20.87 -8.19 17.31
N VAL A 89 21.79 -7.27 17.00
CA VAL A 89 21.65 -6.37 15.85
C VAL A 89 21.69 -7.18 14.56
N VAL A 90 20.65 -7.05 13.73
CA VAL A 90 20.51 -7.69 12.40
C VAL A 90 21.00 -6.75 11.32
N ALA A 91 20.47 -5.51 11.31
CA ALA A 91 20.86 -4.46 10.39
C ALA A 91 20.86 -3.09 11.11
N ALA A 92 21.62 -2.15 10.57
CA ALA A 92 21.64 -0.79 11.10
C ALA A 92 21.69 0.21 9.94
N TYR A 93 20.59 0.90 9.73
CA TYR A 93 20.42 1.95 8.74
C TYR A 93 20.76 3.30 9.37
N GLY A 94 22.04 3.53 9.63
CA GLY A 94 22.53 4.71 10.38
C GLY A 94 22.15 6.04 9.71
N LYS A 95 22.03 6.08 8.37
CA LYS A 95 21.62 7.26 7.60
C LYS A 95 20.22 7.76 7.97
N ILE A 96 19.35 6.85 8.41
CA ILE A 96 17.95 7.14 8.81
C ILE A 96 17.71 6.91 10.30
N GLY A 97 18.73 6.46 11.06
CA GLY A 97 18.62 6.18 12.48
C GLY A 97 17.69 5.01 12.82
N VAL A 98 17.61 3.98 11.97
CA VAL A 98 16.82 2.77 12.23
C VAL A 98 17.74 1.59 12.42
N ILE A 99 17.52 0.83 13.49
CA ILE A 99 18.26 -0.41 13.81
C ILE A 99 17.25 -1.55 13.91
N VAL A 100 17.48 -2.62 13.16
CA VAL A 100 16.74 -3.89 13.25
C VAL A 100 17.47 -4.80 14.22
N ALA A 101 16.75 -5.37 15.17
CA ALA A 101 17.31 -6.26 16.17
C ALA A 101 16.37 -7.44 16.46
N HIS A 102 16.93 -8.58 16.84
CA HIS A 102 16.19 -9.74 17.34
C HIS A 102 16.45 -9.92 18.84
N SER A 103 15.42 -10.25 19.60
CA SER A 103 15.54 -10.57 21.02
C SER A 103 14.46 -11.55 21.46
N ALA A 104 14.79 -12.41 22.44
CA ALA A 104 13.82 -13.23 23.17
C ALA A 104 13.50 -12.64 24.57
N ASN A 105 14.01 -11.44 24.86
CA ASN A 105 13.74 -10.75 26.12
C ASN A 105 12.37 -10.05 26.01
N PRO A 106 11.37 -10.42 26.81
CA PRO A 106 10.02 -9.84 26.75
C PRO A 106 9.96 -8.35 27.11
N GLU A 107 11.00 -7.83 27.79
CA GLU A 107 11.10 -6.41 28.16
C GLU A 107 12.00 -5.61 27.20
N PHE A 108 12.41 -6.21 26.08
CA PHE A 108 13.43 -5.62 25.19
C PHE A 108 13.00 -4.26 24.66
N GLY A 109 11.78 -4.12 24.13
CA GLY A 109 11.26 -2.85 23.62
C GLY A 109 11.23 -1.76 24.69
N GLU A 110 10.72 -2.08 25.88
CA GLU A 110 10.66 -1.17 27.03
C GLU A 110 12.04 -0.70 27.47
N LYS A 111 12.99 -1.63 27.64
CA LYS A 111 14.39 -1.30 28.01
C LYS A 111 15.04 -0.37 26.99
N LEU A 112 14.74 -0.53 25.71
CA LEU A 112 15.32 0.34 24.68
C LEU A 112 14.65 1.70 24.61
N ARG A 113 13.35 1.83 24.85
CA ARG A 113 12.67 3.13 24.95
C ARG A 113 13.27 4.03 26.04
N ALA A 114 13.78 3.46 27.12
CA ALA A 114 14.45 4.18 28.18
C ALA A 114 15.87 4.66 27.83
N VAL A 115 16.43 4.28 26.69
CA VAL A 115 17.81 4.63 26.31
C VAL A 115 17.86 6.03 25.71
N LYS A 116 18.72 6.89 26.27
CA LYS A 116 18.94 8.24 25.75
C LYS A 116 19.33 8.23 24.27
N GLY A 117 18.53 8.90 23.42
CA GLY A 117 18.73 9.00 21.98
C GLY A 117 17.91 7.98 21.18
N VAL A 118 17.14 7.12 21.81
CA VAL A 118 16.06 6.35 21.19
C VAL A 118 14.81 7.22 21.20
N SER A 119 14.16 7.36 20.03
CA SER A 119 12.90 8.10 19.88
C SER A 119 11.68 7.17 19.99
N SER A 120 11.80 5.95 19.49
CA SER A 120 10.82 4.87 19.65
C SER A 120 11.50 3.52 19.46
N ALA A 121 10.93 2.47 20.06
CA ALA A 121 11.38 1.10 19.89
C ALA A 121 10.21 0.15 20.14
N GLY A 122 10.02 -0.83 19.26
CA GLY A 122 8.91 -1.76 19.34
C GLY A 122 9.14 -3.04 18.55
N ALA A 123 8.34 -4.06 18.86
CA ALA A 123 8.29 -5.30 18.11
C ALA A 123 7.62 -5.05 16.75
N THR A 124 8.13 -5.73 15.71
CA THR A 124 7.59 -5.65 14.35
C THR A 124 6.63 -6.80 14.05
N ARG A 125 6.39 -7.67 15.03
CA ARG A 125 5.49 -8.82 14.94
C ARG A 125 4.95 -9.19 16.32
N THR A 126 3.78 -9.81 16.37
CA THR A 126 3.13 -10.18 17.64
C THR A 126 3.29 -11.65 17.98
N ALA A 127 3.61 -12.49 16.99
CA ALA A 127 3.84 -13.92 17.17
C ALA A 127 5.01 -14.41 16.31
N PRO A 128 5.68 -15.51 16.71
CA PRO A 128 6.57 -16.22 15.82
C PRO A 128 5.76 -16.76 14.64
N MET A 129 6.35 -16.69 13.44
CA MET A 129 5.78 -16.91 12.12
C MET A 129 4.73 -18.04 12.06
N LYS A 130 3.54 -17.71 11.62
CA LYS A 130 2.51 -18.65 11.13
C LYS A 130 1.91 -18.11 9.83
N ALA A 131 1.46 -19.03 8.97
CA ALA A 131 0.87 -18.72 7.68
C ALA A 131 -0.30 -17.73 7.80
N ALA A 132 -0.26 -16.67 7.02
CA ALA A 132 -1.33 -15.70 6.85
C ALA A 132 -1.84 -15.74 5.41
N THR A 133 -3.08 -15.33 5.22
CA THR A 133 -3.71 -15.20 3.91
C THR A 133 -3.33 -13.88 3.27
N THR A 134 -3.14 -13.89 1.93
CA THR A 134 -2.90 -12.68 1.14
C THR A 134 -4.08 -11.72 1.19
N THR A 135 -3.81 -10.42 1.05
CA THR A 135 -4.82 -9.34 1.04
C THR A 135 -5.54 -9.19 -0.31
N GLU A 136 -5.52 -10.20 -1.16
CA GLU A 136 -6.12 -10.15 -2.49
C GLU A 136 -7.65 -10.21 -2.45
N VAL A 137 -8.27 -9.40 -3.32
CA VAL A 137 -9.72 -9.39 -3.50
C VAL A 137 -10.13 -10.42 -4.55
N GLY A 138 -10.42 -11.64 -4.08
CA GLY A 138 -10.85 -12.76 -4.92
C GLY A 138 -9.68 -13.59 -5.46
N LYS A 139 -10.01 -14.62 -6.26
CA LYS A 139 -9.03 -15.52 -6.86
C LYS A 139 -8.65 -15.11 -8.27
N PRO A 140 -7.41 -15.43 -8.73
CA PRO A 140 -6.98 -15.22 -10.11
C PRO A 140 -7.92 -15.92 -11.10
N VAL A 141 -8.20 -15.25 -12.23
CA VAL A 141 -8.86 -15.87 -13.38
C VAL A 141 -7.86 -15.93 -14.52
N PHE A 142 -7.30 -17.11 -14.70
CA PHE A 142 -6.32 -17.36 -15.75
C PHE A 142 -6.95 -17.23 -17.14
N VAL A 143 -6.21 -16.62 -18.06
CA VAL A 143 -6.58 -16.58 -19.47
C VAL A 143 -6.31 -17.98 -20.05
N LYS A 144 -7.39 -18.66 -20.46
CA LYS A 144 -7.28 -19.96 -21.11
C LYS A 144 -6.70 -19.75 -22.51
N GLU A 145 -5.52 -20.24 -22.71
CA GLU A 145 -4.66 -20.33 -23.91
C GLU A 145 -3.41 -19.45 -23.97
N PRO A 146 -2.38 -19.72 -23.13
CA PRO A 146 -1.06 -19.15 -23.37
C PRO A 146 -0.30 -19.84 -24.52
N LYS A 147 -0.71 -21.07 -24.91
CA LYS A 147 0.09 -21.90 -25.85
C LYS A 147 0.05 -21.47 -27.32
N ALA A 148 -0.85 -20.55 -27.69
CA ALA A 148 -1.00 -20.08 -29.06
C ALA A 148 -0.40 -18.68 -29.34
N LEU A 149 0.19 -18.03 -28.34
CA LEU A 149 0.83 -16.72 -28.54
C LEU A 149 2.18 -16.86 -29.26
N LYS A 150 2.11 -17.31 -30.52
CA LYS A 150 3.23 -17.11 -31.46
C LYS A 150 3.46 -15.61 -31.57
N LYS A 151 4.74 -15.19 -31.59
CA LYS A 151 5.17 -13.80 -31.90
C LYS A 151 4.42 -13.29 -33.15
N THR A 152 3.27 -12.71 -32.97
CA THR A 152 2.51 -12.06 -34.03
C THR A 152 2.26 -10.63 -33.57
N LYS A 153 3.12 -9.72 -34.02
CA LYS A 153 2.72 -8.31 -34.00
C LYS A 153 1.43 -8.22 -34.80
N SER A 154 0.37 -7.69 -34.20
CA SER A 154 -0.82 -7.31 -34.97
C SER A 154 -0.42 -6.27 -36.03
N ALA A 155 -1.20 -6.14 -37.11
CA ALA A 155 -0.96 -5.13 -38.16
C ALA A 155 -0.86 -3.71 -37.57
N ASP A 156 -1.47 -3.46 -36.40
CA ASP A 156 -1.52 -2.18 -35.72
C ASP A 156 -0.45 -2.00 -34.62
N GLY A 157 0.51 -2.93 -34.52
CA GLY A 157 1.58 -2.88 -33.49
C GLY A 157 1.15 -3.18 -32.06
N GLN A 158 -0.07 -3.69 -31.85
CA GLN A 158 -0.57 -4.10 -30.53
C GLN A 158 0.00 -5.46 -30.10
N GLU A 159 0.14 -5.67 -28.79
CA GLU A 159 0.47 -6.97 -28.23
C GLU A 159 -0.73 -7.94 -28.30
N PRO A 160 -0.48 -9.27 -28.36
CA PRO A 160 -1.53 -10.25 -28.59
C PRO A 160 -2.74 -10.20 -27.66
N LEU A 161 -2.55 -9.84 -26.39
CA LEU A 161 -3.63 -9.71 -25.38
C LEU A 161 -3.98 -8.26 -25.06
N GLU A 162 -3.35 -7.27 -25.69
CA GLU A 162 -3.54 -5.85 -25.36
C GLU A 162 -5.00 -5.40 -25.57
N SER A 163 -5.70 -5.96 -26.56
CA SER A 163 -7.11 -5.68 -26.77
C SER A 163 -8.02 -6.04 -25.58
N LEU A 164 -7.59 -6.99 -24.74
CA LEU A 164 -8.30 -7.39 -23.53
C LEU A 164 -8.01 -6.48 -22.34
N GLN A 165 -7.00 -5.60 -22.42
CA GLN A 165 -6.61 -4.67 -21.37
C GLN A 165 -7.48 -3.39 -21.46
N TRP A 166 -8.72 -3.44 -20.92
CA TRP A 166 -9.60 -2.27 -20.82
C TRP A 166 -8.97 -1.15 -19.99
N ASP A 167 -8.18 -1.53 -18.97
CA ASP A 167 -7.47 -0.66 -18.03
C ASP A 167 -6.47 0.28 -18.74
N LYS A 168 -5.75 -0.21 -19.75
CA LYS A 168 -4.82 0.61 -20.55
C LYS A 168 -5.54 1.65 -21.40
N ARG A 169 -6.71 1.29 -21.96
CA ARG A 169 -7.55 2.23 -22.68
C ARG A 169 -8.15 3.30 -21.76
N ALA A 170 -8.57 2.92 -20.55
CA ALA A 170 -9.18 3.84 -19.58
C ALA A 170 -8.25 5.00 -19.21
N ILE A 171 -6.95 4.74 -19.09
CA ILE A 171 -5.91 5.73 -18.76
C ILE A 171 -5.14 6.25 -19.99
N ASN A 172 -5.59 5.93 -21.21
CA ASN A 172 -4.93 6.30 -22.48
C ASN A 172 -3.46 5.79 -22.61
N ALA A 173 -3.08 4.71 -21.94
CA ALA A 173 -1.73 4.14 -22.04
C ALA A 173 -1.45 3.57 -23.43
N ASP A 174 -2.46 3.00 -24.08
CA ASP A 174 -2.42 2.55 -25.48
C ASP A 174 -2.10 3.68 -26.48
N LYS A 175 -2.56 4.90 -26.18
CA LYS A 175 -2.27 6.11 -26.98
C LYS A 175 -0.92 6.71 -26.62
N ALA A 176 -0.58 6.70 -25.34
CA ALA A 176 0.72 7.19 -24.85
C ALA A 176 1.87 6.42 -25.50
N ALA A 177 1.79 5.09 -25.53
CA ALA A 177 2.81 4.23 -26.12
C ALA A 177 3.07 4.45 -27.62
N LYS A 178 2.16 5.09 -28.35
CA LYS A 178 2.38 5.52 -29.74
C LYS A 178 3.24 6.77 -29.87
N ILE A 179 3.45 7.49 -28.76
CA ILE A 179 4.23 8.73 -28.68
C ILE A 179 5.52 8.47 -27.93
N ASP A 180 5.45 7.87 -26.73
CA ASP A 180 6.58 7.58 -25.85
C ASP A 180 6.22 6.41 -24.92
N GLU A 181 7.08 5.40 -24.89
CA GLU A 181 6.94 4.20 -24.05
C GLU A 181 7.65 4.35 -22.69
N GLY A 182 8.29 5.49 -22.44
CA GLY A 182 9.20 5.72 -21.31
C GLY A 182 10.67 5.37 -21.63
N SER A 183 11.57 5.74 -20.73
CA SER A 183 13.02 5.63 -20.91
C SER A 183 13.63 4.46 -20.17
N ARG A 184 14.62 3.79 -20.79
CA ARG A 184 15.51 2.82 -20.12
C ARG A 184 16.34 3.42 -18.97
N ASP A 185 16.40 4.73 -18.85
CA ASP A 185 17.08 5.41 -17.74
C ASP A 185 16.22 5.46 -16.47
N VAL A 186 14.93 5.17 -16.60
CA VAL A 186 13.99 5.11 -15.46
C VAL A 186 13.75 3.67 -15.05
N THR A 187 13.89 3.41 -13.75
CA THR A 187 13.62 2.09 -13.13
C THR A 187 12.46 2.22 -12.14
N VAL A 188 11.47 1.34 -12.27
CA VAL A 188 10.41 1.20 -11.28
C VAL A 188 10.70 -0.02 -10.39
N GLY A 189 10.80 0.21 -9.09
CA GLY A 189 10.97 -0.84 -8.08
C GLY A 189 9.61 -1.40 -7.64
N VAL A 190 9.42 -2.68 -7.85
CA VAL A 190 8.28 -3.45 -7.34
C VAL A 190 8.66 -3.97 -5.96
N ILE A 191 8.17 -3.30 -4.90
CA ILE A 191 8.36 -3.74 -3.52
C ILE A 191 7.17 -4.63 -3.17
N ASP A 192 7.37 -5.98 -3.20
CA ASP A 192 6.27 -6.93 -3.24
C ASP A 192 6.71 -8.37 -2.92
N THR A 193 5.92 -9.39 -3.28
CA THR A 193 6.19 -10.83 -3.09
C THR A 193 7.34 -11.37 -3.93
N GLY A 194 7.90 -10.56 -4.83
CA GLY A 194 8.92 -10.94 -5.79
C GLY A 194 8.40 -10.95 -7.22
N VAL A 195 9.32 -10.94 -8.19
CA VAL A 195 8.99 -10.94 -9.63
C VAL A 195 9.68 -12.11 -10.32
N ASP A 196 8.94 -12.83 -11.15
CA ASP A 196 9.49 -13.84 -12.07
C ASP A 196 10.21 -13.14 -13.24
N ASP A 197 11.50 -12.88 -13.08
CA ASP A 197 12.37 -12.27 -14.09
C ASP A 197 12.63 -13.17 -15.30
N THR A 198 12.13 -14.41 -15.28
CA THR A 198 12.21 -15.34 -16.42
C THR A 198 10.98 -15.29 -17.32
N HIS A 199 9.90 -14.62 -16.86
CA HIS A 199 8.68 -14.46 -17.63
C HIS A 199 8.96 -13.86 -19.01
N PRO A 200 8.47 -14.46 -20.12
CA PRO A 200 8.76 -13.98 -21.48
C PRO A 200 8.43 -12.50 -21.68
N ASP A 201 7.42 -12.01 -21.01
CA ASP A 201 6.88 -10.66 -21.11
C ASP A 201 7.37 -9.71 -20.01
N LEU A 202 8.43 -10.05 -19.29
CA LEU A 202 9.09 -9.18 -18.30
C LEU A 202 10.61 -9.13 -18.49
N LYS A 203 11.23 -10.23 -18.90
CA LYS A 203 12.68 -10.41 -18.90
C LYS A 203 13.48 -9.32 -19.64
N ALA A 204 12.88 -8.71 -20.69
CA ALA A 204 13.56 -7.69 -21.49
C ALA A 204 13.71 -6.35 -20.73
N ASN A 205 12.77 -6.06 -19.81
CA ASN A 205 12.77 -4.85 -19.01
C ASN A 205 13.34 -5.06 -17.60
N PHE A 206 13.60 -6.30 -17.20
CA PHE A 206 14.04 -6.60 -15.85
C PHE A 206 15.49 -6.17 -15.57
N SER A 207 15.70 -5.47 -14.46
CA SER A 207 16.99 -4.96 -13.99
C SER A 207 17.49 -5.77 -12.77
N ALA A 208 18.20 -6.86 -13.03
CA ALA A 208 18.74 -7.72 -11.97
C ALA A 208 19.74 -6.98 -11.05
N GLY A 209 20.50 -6.01 -11.59
CA GLY A 209 21.47 -5.23 -10.81
C GLY A 209 20.82 -4.26 -9.79
N GLN A 210 19.54 -3.97 -9.95
CA GLN A 210 18.75 -3.11 -9.05
C GLN A 210 17.70 -3.92 -8.26
N SER A 211 17.82 -5.26 -8.23
CA SER A 211 16.87 -6.16 -7.58
C SER A 211 17.50 -6.87 -6.37
N ALA A 212 16.68 -7.13 -5.36
CA ALA A 212 17.10 -7.79 -4.12
C ALA A 212 15.94 -8.49 -3.42
N SER A 213 16.27 -9.38 -2.47
CA SER A 213 15.36 -9.72 -1.38
C SER A 213 15.76 -8.91 -0.14
N CYS A 214 14.80 -8.26 0.48
CA CYS A 214 14.96 -7.53 1.74
C CYS A 214 14.39 -8.27 2.95
N VAL A 215 13.93 -9.50 2.77
CA VAL A 215 13.38 -10.34 3.83
C VAL A 215 14.36 -10.45 5.00
N GLY A 216 13.82 -10.32 6.20
CA GLY A 216 14.62 -10.29 7.42
C GLY A 216 15.41 -8.99 7.64
N GLY A 217 15.14 -7.94 6.87
CA GLY A 217 15.68 -6.60 7.09
C GLY A 217 17.11 -6.37 6.60
N LYS A 218 17.61 -7.19 5.65
CA LYS A 218 18.90 -7.00 5.01
C LYS A 218 18.85 -7.44 3.56
N ALA A 219 19.33 -6.57 2.64
CA ALA A 219 19.32 -6.86 1.22
C ALA A 219 20.20 -8.08 0.87
N ASP A 220 19.61 -9.04 0.14
CA ASP A 220 20.29 -10.14 -0.55
C ASP A 220 20.15 -9.91 -2.06
N THR A 221 21.26 -9.61 -2.72
CA THR A 221 21.34 -9.35 -4.17
C THR A 221 21.78 -10.57 -4.97
N LYS A 222 21.85 -11.75 -4.38
CA LYS A 222 22.16 -12.97 -5.10
C LYS A 222 21.14 -13.21 -6.21
N ARG A 223 21.62 -13.70 -7.35
CA ARG A 223 20.75 -13.98 -8.49
C ARG A 223 19.57 -14.87 -8.10
N GLY A 224 18.35 -14.38 -8.37
CA GLY A 224 17.11 -15.07 -8.07
C GLY A 224 16.58 -14.87 -6.64
N ALA A 225 17.31 -14.18 -5.74
CA ALA A 225 16.81 -13.88 -4.40
C ALA A 225 15.51 -13.06 -4.42
N TRP A 226 15.31 -12.27 -5.44
CA TRP A 226 14.14 -11.41 -5.68
C TRP A 226 12.92 -12.11 -6.29
N ARG A 227 13.02 -13.41 -6.63
CA ARG A 227 11.91 -14.19 -7.20
C ARG A 227 10.91 -14.58 -6.13
N PRO A 228 9.65 -14.87 -6.49
CA PRO A 228 8.68 -15.50 -5.59
C PRO A 228 9.25 -16.74 -4.90
N TYR A 229 8.89 -16.97 -3.65
CA TYR A 229 9.24 -18.22 -2.97
C TYR A 229 8.45 -19.38 -3.53
N ASP A 230 7.13 -19.21 -3.61
CA ASP A 230 6.21 -20.14 -4.27
C ASP A 230 5.52 -19.42 -5.43
N PRO A 231 5.85 -19.76 -6.70
CA PRO A 231 5.20 -19.13 -7.85
C PRO A 231 3.68 -19.35 -7.95
N SER A 232 3.13 -20.33 -7.25
CA SER A 232 1.69 -20.61 -7.24
C SER A 232 0.92 -19.75 -6.22
N GLU A 233 1.60 -19.27 -5.18
CA GLU A 233 1.01 -18.47 -4.12
C GLU A 233 1.51 -17.01 -4.15
N ASP A 234 2.82 -16.80 -4.38
CA ASP A 234 3.46 -15.48 -4.37
C ASP A 234 3.46 -14.80 -5.76
N TYR A 235 2.36 -14.91 -6.50
CA TYR A 235 2.25 -14.38 -7.87
C TYR A 235 2.08 -12.86 -7.95
N HIS A 236 1.70 -12.20 -6.85
CA HIS A 236 1.23 -10.81 -6.82
C HIS A 236 2.26 -9.83 -7.40
N GLY A 237 3.52 -9.85 -6.98
CA GLY A 237 4.55 -8.95 -7.50
C GLY A 237 4.86 -9.14 -8.99
N THR A 238 4.70 -10.37 -9.52
CA THR A 238 4.83 -10.62 -10.96
C THR A 238 3.69 -9.98 -11.74
N HIS A 239 2.47 -10.03 -11.20
CA HIS A 239 1.30 -9.38 -11.79
C HIS A 239 1.45 -7.85 -11.79
N VAL A 240 1.86 -7.27 -10.67
CA VAL A 240 2.16 -5.84 -10.51
C VAL A 240 3.22 -5.38 -11.52
N ALA A 241 4.31 -6.14 -11.69
CA ALA A 241 5.37 -5.81 -12.63
C ALA A 241 4.88 -5.69 -14.08
N GLY A 242 4.00 -6.60 -14.52
CA GLY A 242 3.42 -6.57 -15.86
C GLY A 242 2.54 -5.34 -16.10
N ILE A 243 1.76 -4.93 -15.10
CA ILE A 243 0.93 -3.70 -15.18
C ILE A 243 1.83 -2.47 -15.42
N ILE A 244 2.96 -2.39 -14.73
CA ILE A 244 3.89 -1.25 -14.83
C ILE A 244 4.56 -1.23 -16.19
N GLY A 245 5.24 -2.33 -16.58
CA GLY A 245 6.22 -2.24 -17.64
C GLY A 245 6.44 -3.52 -18.43
N ALA A 246 5.39 -4.33 -18.71
CA ALA A 246 5.50 -5.37 -19.72
C ALA A 246 5.88 -4.73 -21.06
N PRO A 247 7.01 -5.16 -21.70
CA PRO A 247 7.51 -4.53 -22.92
C PRO A 247 6.65 -4.88 -24.14
N ARG A 248 6.66 -4.01 -25.15
CA ARG A 248 6.07 -4.31 -26.45
C ARG A 248 7.02 -5.20 -27.28
N ASN A 249 6.91 -6.49 -27.09
CA ASN A 249 7.84 -7.50 -27.61
C ASN A 249 7.18 -8.55 -28.53
N GLY A 250 5.91 -8.38 -28.85
CA GLY A 250 5.09 -9.31 -29.65
C GLY A 250 4.58 -10.51 -28.85
N VAL A 251 4.53 -10.40 -27.52
CA VAL A 251 4.08 -11.45 -26.59
C VAL A 251 3.13 -10.85 -25.57
N GLY A 252 2.04 -11.52 -25.29
CA GLY A 252 1.14 -11.26 -24.16
C GLY A 252 0.54 -9.85 -24.14
N ILE A 253 0.93 -9.04 -23.18
CA ILE A 253 0.32 -7.77 -22.80
C ILE A 253 1.26 -6.58 -23.00
N ALA A 254 0.74 -5.35 -22.81
CA ALA A 254 1.56 -4.14 -22.69
C ALA A 254 1.43 -3.54 -21.28
N GLY A 255 2.54 -3.10 -20.70
CA GLY A 255 2.55 -2.30 -19.47
C GLY A 255 2.10 -0.86 -19.71
N THR A 256 1.92 -0.09 -18.64
CA THR A 256 1.60 1.34 -18.69
C THR A 256 2.80 2.16 -19.23
N ALA A 257 4.02 1.74 -18.90
CA ALA A 257 5.29 2.32 -19.36
C ALA A 257 6.20 1.21 -19.94
N PRO A 258 5.94 0.73 -21.16
CA PRO A 258 6.62 -0.45 -21.72
C PRO A 258 8.12 -0.29 -21.92
N GLY A 259 8.65 0.93 -21.98
CA GLY A 259 10.05 1.24 -22.22
C GLY A 259 10.92 1.37 -20.96
N VAL A 260 10.34 1.35 -19.74
CA VAL A 260 11.11 1.51 -18.50
C VAL A 260 11.75 0.20 -18.03
N LYS A 261 12.67 0.29 -17.08
CA LYS A 261 13.20 -0.89 -16.38
C LYS A 261 12.34 -1.25 -15.17
N LEU A 262 12.31 -2.53 -14.84
CA LEU A 262 11.65 -3.09 -13.67
C LEU A 262 12.69 -3.69 -12.73
N ALA A 263 12.62 -3.37 -11.46
CA ALA A 263 13.41 -4.00 -10.41
C ALA A 263 12.48 -4.67 -9.39
N SER A 264 12.83 -5.85 -8.91
CA SER A 264 12.11 -6.54 -7.85
C SER A 264 12.81 -6.35 -6.53
N ILE A 265 12.11 -5.85 -5.52
CA ILE A 265 12.60 -5.79 -4.15
C ILE A 265 11.64 -6.61 -3.29
N LYS A 266 11.96 -7.89 -3.12
CA LYS A 266 11.10 -8.81 -2.38
C LYS A 266 11.11 -8.52 -0.89
N VAL A 267 9.93 -8.37 -0.30
CA VAL A 267 9.73 -8.05 1.13
C VAL A 267 8.82 -9.05 1.85
N SER A 268 8.11 -9.92 1.13
CA SER A 268 7.23 -10.93 1.72
C SER A 268 8.03 -12.03 2.40
N GLU A 269 7.64 -12.38 3.63
CA GLU A 269 8.21 -13.52 4.35
C GLU A 269 7.77 -14.84 3.69
N PRO A 270 8.63 -15.87 3.66
CA PRO A 270 8.23 -17.20 3.21
C PRO A 270 7.12 -17.76 4.12
N GLU A 271 6.23 -18.59 3.57
CA GLU A 271 5.14 -19.27 4.27
C GLU A 271 3.98 -18.38 4.76
N THR A 272 4.20 -17.08 4.96
CA THR A 272 3.18 -16.16 5.48
C THR A 272 2.77 -15.10 4.46
N SER A 273 3.63 -14.81 3.49
CA SER A 273 3.52 -13.70 2.54
C SER A 273 3.34 -12.31 3.20
N LEU A 274 3.65 -12.16 4.51
CA LEU A 274 3.55 -10.90 5.25
C LEU A 274 4.71 -9.96 4.97
N PHE A 275 4.43 -8.66 5.04
CA PHE A 275 5.33 -7.55 4.71
C PHE A 275 5.79 -6.81 5.97
N TYR A 276 6.73 -7.38 6.72
CA TYR A 276 7.16 -6.81 7.99
C TYR A 276 8.06 -5.57 7.83
N THR A 277 8.01 -4.72 8.82
CA THR A 277 8.69 -3.42 8.90
C THR A 277 10.16 -3.46 8.51
N GLU A 278 10.91 -4.46 8.99
CA GLU A 278 12.35 -4.59 8.71
C GLU A 278 12.63 -4.81 7.23
N ALA A 279 11.76 -5.56 6.53
CA ALA A 279 11.88 -5.78 5.10
C ALA A 279 11.51 -4.52 4.31
N VAL A 280 10.44 -3.82 4.70
CA VAL A 280 10.01 -2.57 4.08
C VAL A 280 11.07 -1.47 4.24
N VAL A 281 11.64 -1.29 5.43
CA VAL A 281 12.74 -0.34 5.67
C VAL A 281 13.95 -0.66 4.82
N CYS A 282 14.34 -1.95 4.74
CA CYS A 282 15.41 -2.40 3.85
C CYS A 282 15.13 -2.03 2.40
N ALA A 283 13.91 -2.30 1.91
CA ALA A 283 13.52 -2.09 0.53
C ALA A 283 13.56 -0.61 0.12
N MET A 284 13.02 0.27 0.95
CA MET A 284 13.04 1.72 0.69
C MET A 284 14.46 2.27 0.66
N VAL A 285 15.32 1.85 1.60
CA VAL A 285 16.73 2.27 1.63
C VAL A 285 17.49 1.69 0.43
N PHE A 286 17.23 0.43 0.08
CA PHE A 286 17.83 -0.21 -1.09
C PHE A 286 17.44 0.51 -2.38
N ALA A 287 16.15 0.80 -2.58
CA ALA A 287 15.66 1.55 -3.74
C ALA A 287 16.39 2.90 -3.87
N ALA A 288 16.48 3.65 -2.77
CA ALA A 288 17.15 4.95 -2.71
C ALA A 288 18.65 4.89 -3.03
N ASP A 289 19.34 3.85 -2.58
CA ASP A 289 20.79 3.70 -2.75
C ASP A 289 21.17 3.06 -4.10
N HIS A 290 20.20 2.50 -4.88
CA HIS A 290 20.45 1.82 -6.16
C HIS A 290 19.82 2.52 -7.36
N GLY A 291 19.46 3.81 -7.25
CA GLY A 291 19.00 4.61 -8.38
C GLY A 291 17.66 4.13 -8.95
N ILE A 292 16.74 3.80 -8.10
CA ILE A 292 15.33 3.55 -8.46
C ILE A 292 14.58 4.88 -8.36
N GLU A 293 13.84 5.24 -9.42
CA GLU A 293 13.16 6.53 -9.53
C GLU A 293 11.73 6.51 -9.01
N VAL A 294 11.05 5.35 -9.12
CA VAL A 294 9.67 5.16 -8.66
C VAL A 294 9.58 3.84 -7.92
N THR A 295 8.87 3.78 -6.81
CA THR A 295 8.50 2.52 -6.16
C THR A 295 6.99 2.32 -6.18
N ASN A 296 6.56 1.09 -6.44
CA ASN A 296 5.19 0.64 -6.23
C ASN A 296 5.11 -0.17 -4.95
N ASN A 297 4.15 0.17 -4.10
CA ASN A 297 3.91 -0.42 -2.79
C ASN A 297 2.44 -0.83 -2.70
N SER A 298 2.16 -2.09 -3.09
CA SER A 298 0.80 -2.62 -3.12
C SER A 298 0.54 -3.50 -1.89
N TYR A 299 0.79 -2.95 -0.69
CA TYR A 299 0.67 -3.62 0.61
C TYR A 299 0.51 -2.58 1.73
N TYR A 300 0.10 -3.03 2.90
CA TYR A 300 0.33 -2.34 4.18
C TYR A 300 1.43 -3.06 4.98
N THR A 301 2.03 -2.36 5.94
CA THR A 301 3.13 -2.93 6.74
C THR A 301 2.58 -3.75 7.89
N ASP A 302 2.71 -5.07 7.77
CA ASP A 302 2.24 -6.03 8.77
C ASP A 302 2.93 -5.88 10.14
N PRO A 303 2.29 -6.32 11.23
CA PRO A 303 1.01 -7.05 11.27
C PRO A 303 -0.23 -6.18 11.52
N TRP A 304 -0.09 -4.86 11.51
CA TRP A 304 -1.16 -3.93 11.83
C TRP A 304 -1.65 -3.20 10.58
N LEU A 305 -2.94 -3.32 10.27
CA LEU A 305 -3.53 -2.55 9.17
C LEU A 305 -3.39 -1.04 9.44
N TYR A 306 -3.60 -0.62 10.68
CA TYR A 306 -3.38 0.75 11.13
C TYR A 306 -2.40 0.78 12.32
N ASN A 307 -1.43 1.66 12.25
CA ASN A 307 -0.36 1.83 13.25
C ASN A 307 -0.61 3.08 14.08
N CYS A 308 -1.08 2.92 15.32
CA CYS A 308 -1.49 4.00 16.22
C CYS A 308 -0.33 4.60 17.00
N ALA A 309 -0.30 5.93 17.10
CA ALA A 309 0.81 6.66 17.74
C ALA A 309 0.87 6.47 19.28
N ASP A 310 -0.24 6.10 19.92
CA ASP A 310 -0.34 5.80 21.34
C ASP A 310 0.12 4.37 21.69
N GLN A 311 0.30 3.50 20.68
CA GLN A 311 0.76 2.13 20.82
C GLN A 311 2.26 2.05 20.53
N ALA A 312 3.08 1.72 21.53
CA ALA A 312 4.54 1.83 21.45
C ALA A 312 5.19 1.05 20.29
N ASP A 313 4.70 -0.17 20.01
CA ASP A 313 5.22 -1.01 18.93
C ASP A 313 4.77 -0.46 17.56
N GLN A 314 3.49 -0.13 17.41
CA GLN A 314 2.91 0.44 16.19
C GLN A 314 3.54 1.80 15.85
N LYS A 315 3.75 2.65 16.87
CA LYS A 315 4.50 3.91 16.69
C LYS A 315 5.92 3.65 16.18
N ALA A 316 6.61 2.65 16.70
CA ALA A 316 7.96 2.32 16.25
C ALA A 316 7.99 1.84 14.79
N ILE A 317 6.97 1.09 14.36
CA ILE A 317 6.75 0.67 12.97
C ILE A 317 6.56 1.91 12.08
N ALA A 318 5.56 2.75 12.37
CA ALA A 318 5.25 3.95 11.57
C ALA A 318 6.46 4.90 11.49
N ASP A 319 7.16 5.14 12.60
CA ASP A 319 8.38 5.95 12.63
C ASP A 319 9.49 5.37 11.74
N ALA A 320 9.72 4.05 11.76
CA ALA A 320 10.76 3.40 10.98
C ALA A 320 10.49 3.45 9.48
N VAL A 321 9.26 3.10 9.06
CA VAL A 321 8.84 3.16 7.65
C VAL A 321 8.84 4.60 7.17
N GLY A 322 8.29 5.55 7.95
CA GLY A 322 8.27 6.97 7.62
C GLY A 322 9.68 7.56 7.39
N ARG A 323 10.66 7.16 8.20
CA ARG A 323 12.07 7.56 8.00
C ARG A 323 12.66 6.99 6.71
N ALA A 324 12.33 5.75 6.38
CA ALA A 324 12.82 5.10 5.18
C ALA A 324 12.20 5.72 3.91
N VAL A 325 10.89 5.97 3.91
CA VAL A 325 10.18 6.68 2.82
C VAL A 325 10.74 8.09 2.64
N LYS A 326 10.88 8.85 3.71
CA LYS A 326 11.46 10.21 3.66
C LYS A 326 12.90 10.22 3.11
N TYR A 327 13.70 9.22 3.47
CA TYR A 327 15.05 9.06 2.90
C TYR A 327 15.00 8.78 1.41
N ALA A 328 14.13 7.87 0.98
CA ALA A 328 13.96 7.54 -0.42
C ALA A 328 13.52 8.77 -1.25
N GLN A 329 12.54 9.53 -0.76
CA GLN A 329 12.11 10.79 -1.37
C GLN A 329 13.25 11.82 -1.45
N GLY A 330 14.04 11.96 -0.38
CA GLY A 330 15.22 12.82 -0.36
C GLY A 330 16.32 12.41 -1.35
N LYS A 331 16.25 11.18 -1.86
CA LYS A 331 17.10 10.64 -2.93
C LYS A 331 16.46 10.71 -4.31
N GLY A 332 15.24 11.22 -4.43
CA GLY A 332 14.53 11.39 -5.69
C GLY A 332 13.58 10.25 -6.03
N VAL A 333 13.32 9.32 -5.12
CA VAL A 333 12.39 8.21 -5.31
C VAL A 333 10.95 8.68 -5.11
N THR A 334 10.11 8.51 -6.11
CA THR A 334 8.64 8.71 -6.01
C THR A 334 8.00 7.45 -5.45
N THR A 335 7.30 7.57 -4.32
CA THR A 335 6.62 6.44 -3.66
C THR A 335 5.14 6.43 -4.02
N VAL A 336 4.67 5.35 -4.64
CA VAL A 336 3.25 5.12 -4.97
C VAL A 336 2.73 3.99 -4.10
N SER A 337 1.58 4.19 -3.46
CA SER A 337 0.97 3.21 -2.55
C SER A 337 -0.51 3.01 -2.83
N SER A 338 -0.96 1.77 -2.74
CA SER A 338 -2.37 1.39 -2.85
C SER A 338 -3.16 1.79 -1.62
N ALA A 339 -4.39 2.28 -1.77
CA ALA A 339 -5.22 2.79 -0.67
C ALA A 339 -5.81 1.68 0.24
N GLY A 340 -5.77 0.41 -0.20
CA GLY A 340 -6.35 -0.71 0.55
C GLY A 340 -7.74 -1.14 0.07
N ASN A 341 -8.21 -2.31 0.54
CA ASN A 341 -9.32 -3.06 -0.06
C ASN A 341 -10.49 -3.34 0.90
N SER A 342 -10.67 -2.51 1.94
CA SER A 342 -11.67 -2.73 2.99
C SER A 342 -12.91 -1.84 2.86
N SER A 343 -13.04 -1.07 1.76
CA SER A 343 -14.13 -0.08 1.54
C SER A 343 -14.26 0.94 2.69
N GLN A 344 -13.14 1.30 3.32
CA GLN A 344 -13.09 2.19 4.48
C GLN A 344 -12.85 3.64 4.04
N ASP A 345 -13.49 4.57 4.76
CA ASP A 345 -13.27 6.01 4.63
C ASP A 345 -12.13 6.43 5.57
N HIS A 346 -10.98 6.79 5.01
CA HIS A 346 -9.82 7.24 5.77
C HIS A 346 -9.95 8.70 6.28
N ALA A 347 -11.03 9.40 5.93
CA ALA A 347 -11.31 10.75 6.41
C ALA A 347 -12.37 10.79 7.53
N THR A 348 -12.87 9.63 7.97
CA THR A 348 -13.79 9.52 9.11
C THR A 348 -13.06 9.66 10.45
N ASP A 349 -13.81 9.92 11.51
CA ASP A 349 -13.26 9.98 12.88
C ASP A 349 -13.10 8.57 13.51
N SER A 350 -13.58 7.52 12.85
CA SER A 350 -13.61 6.16 13.45
C SER A 350 -13.68 5.07 12.37
N ILE A 351 -12.78 4.10 12.46
CA ILE A 351 -12.76 2.88 11.65
C ILE A 351 -12.72 1.67 12.57
N VAL A 352 -13.48 0.62 12.23
CA VAL A 352 -13.37 -0.69 12.88
C VAL A 352 -12.31 -1.51 12.12
N ASP A 353 -11.27 -1.93 12.85
CA ASP A 353 -10.27 -2.87 12.39
C ASP A 353 -10.44 -4.19 13.16
N ASP A 354 -10.95 -5.20 12.49
CA ASP A 354 -11.17 -6.55 12.99
C ASP A 354 -10.16 -7.57 12.42
N THR A 355 -9.16 -7.10 11.69
CA THR A 355 -8.18 -7.91 10.97
C THR A 355 -6.81 -7.93 11.62
N SER A 356 -6.52 -6.99 12.51
CA SER A 356 -5.20 -6.84 13.14
C SER A 356 -5.15 -7.37 14.57
N PRO A 357 -3.98 -7.95 14.98
CA PRO A 357 -2.82 -8.24 14.15
C PRO A 357 -3.07 -9.48 13.28
N ASN A 358 -2.56 -9.49 12.04
CA ASN A 358 -2.79 -10.60 11.11
C ASN A 358 -1.74 -11.73 11.19
N ASP A 359 -0.72 -11.57 12.01
CA ASP A 359 0.27 -12.63 12.30
C ASP A 359 -0.09 -13.47 13.54
N SER A 360 -1.21 -13.15 14.20
CA SER A 360 -1.75 -13.88 15.35
C SER A 360 -3.29 -13.80 15.36
N THR A 361 -3.94 -14.00 16.49
CA THR A 361 -5.40 -13.87 16.60
C THR A 361 -5.78 -12.40 16.50
N PRO A 362 -6.56 -11.98 15.49
CA PRO A 362 -7.04 -10.61 15.40
C PRO A 362 -7.91 -10.20 16.58
N VAL A 363 -7.90 -8.92 16.91
CA VAL A 363 -8.72 -8.32 17.95
C VAL A 363 -9.43 -7.12 17.35
N GLU A 364 -10.76 -7.13 17.39
CA GLU A 364 -11.54 -5.99 16.95
C GLU A 364 -11.19 -4.74 17.77
N ARG A 365 -10.90 -3.65 17.07
CA ARG A 365 -10.56 -2.36 17.65
C ARG A 365 -11.18 -1.23 16.84
N THR A 366 -11.59 -0.18 17.51
CA THR A 366 -11.99 1.07 16.87
C THR A 366 -10.81 2.02 16.91
N ILE A 367 -10.43 2.54 15.75
CA ILE A 367 -9.29 3.45 15.60
C ILE A 367 -9.73 4.78 14.99
N ASP A 368 -8.97 5.84 15.30
CA ASP A 368 -9.06 7.14 14.61
C ASP A 368 -7.95 7.17 13.54
N PRO A 369 -8.28 7.23 12.24
CA PRO A 369 -7.28 7.26 11.18
C PRO A 369 -6.43 8.55 11.15
N ALA A 370 -6.80 9.59 11.91
CA ALA A 370 -5.95 10.76 12.11
C ALA A 370 -4.76 10.48 13.04
N GLU A 371 -4.90 9.48 13.93
CA GLU A 371 -3.87 9.07 14.90
C GLU A 371 -3.24 7.72 14.58
N CYS A 372 -3.93 6.90 13.75
CA CYS A 372 -3.54 5.54 13.38
C CYS A 372 -3.35 5.47 11.86
N LEU A 373 -2.12 5.26 11.42
CA LEU A 373 -1.75 5.33 10.01
C LEU A 373 -1.68 3.94 9.36
N ASP A 374 -2.29 3.79 8.19
CA ASP A 374 -1.93 2.75 7.22
C ASP A 374 -0.58 3.14 6.58
N VAL A 375 0.45 2.34 6.80
CA VAL A 375 1.79 2.63 6.27
C VAL A 375 2.20 1.60 5.20
N PRO A 376 2.71 2.06 4.04
CA PRO A 376 3.21 3.40 3.74
C PRO A 376 2.18 4.39 3.16
N THR A 377 0.93 4.01 2.95
CA THR A 377 -0.10 4.74 2.19
C THR A 377 -0.39 6.13 2.73
N MET A 378 -0.55 6.26 4.05
CA MET A 378 -0.90 7.53 4.70
C MET A 378 0.32 8.34 5.13
N LEU A 379 1.54 7.94 4.73
CA LEU A 379 2.76 8.70 5.05
C LEU A 379 2.91 9.93 4.16
N ASP A 380 3.45 11.00 4.73
CA ASP A 380 3.76 12.22 3.99
C ASP A 380 4.61 11.96 2.74
N GLY A 381 4.08 12.37 1.58
CA GLY A 381 4.75 12.26 0.28
C GLY A 381 4.62 10.91 -0.41
N ALA A 382 3.98 9.92 0.18
CA ALA A 382 3.46 8.78 -0.57
C ALA A 382 2.26 9.24 -1.42
N ILE A 383 2.14 8.71 -2.62
CA ILE A 383 1.01 8.97 -3.53
C ILE A 383 0.00 7.86 -3.28
N SER A 384 -1.12 8.21 -2.66
CA SER A 384 -2.20 7.29 -2.32
C SER A 384 -3.13 7.07 -3.51
N VAL A 385 -3.40 5.81 -3.86
CA VAL A 385 -4.12 5.41 -5.08
C VAL A 385 -5.35 4.59 -4.75
N SER A 386 -6.55 5.12 -5.05
CA SER A 386 -7.80 4.36 -5.02
C SER A 386 -8.02 3.56 -6.30
N ALA A 387 -8.94 2.59 -6.27
CA ALA A 387 -9.27 1.77 -7.42
C ALA A 387 -10.59 2.17 -8.06
N SER A 388 -10.61 2.22 -9.40
CA SER A 388 -11.82 2.28 -10.22
C SER A 388 -11.99 1.03 -11.07
N GLY A 389 -13.24 0.71 -11.41
CA GLY A 389 -13.58 -0.36 -12.32
C GLY A 389 -13.78 0.13 -13.76
N PRO A 390 -14.22 -0.77 -14.67
CA PRO A 390 -14.38 -0.47 -16.10
C PRO A 390 -15.31 0.70 -16.42
N GLU A 391 -16.35 0.91 -15.63
CA GLU A 391 -17.32 2.02 -15.80
C GLU A 391 -16.83 3.34 -15.21
N SER A 392 -15.55 3.40 -14.78
CA SER A 392 -14.94 4.55 -14.10
C SER A 392 -15.60 4.90 -12.75
N LEU A 393 -16.37 3.98 -12.18
CA LEU A 393 -16.88 4.08 -10.82
C LEU A 393 -15.86 3.53 -9.82
N LYS A 394 -15.91 3.99 -8.56
CA LYS A 394 -15.11 3.42 -7.47
C LYS A 394 -15.31 1.91 -7.43
N SER A 395 -14.25 1.13 -7.33
CA SER A 395 -14.37 -0.32 -7.09
C SER A 395 -14.95 -0.57 -5.70
N TYR A 396 -15.85 -1.55 -5.57
CA TYR A 396 -16.61 -1.75 -4.33
C TYR A 396 -15.75 -1.88 -3.08
N TYR A 397 -14.58 -2.50 -3.22
CA TYR A 397 -13.65 -2.77 -2.13
C TYR A 397 -12.71 -1.59 -1.82
N SER A 398 -12.53 -0.63 -2.75
CA SER A 398 -11.50 0.41 -2.61
C SER A 398 -11.73 1.27 -1.38
N ASN A 399 -10.69 1.43 -0.57
CA ASN A 399 -10.64 2.47 0.44
C ASN A 399 -10.68 3.85 -0.24
N TYR A 400 -11.15 4.86 0.47
CA TYR A 400 -11.37 6.20 -0.01
C TYR A 400 -11.21 7.21 1.14
N GLY A 401 -11.40 8.49 0.87
CA GLY A 401 -11.36 9.55 1.88
C GLY A 401 -10.93 10.88 1.28
N LEU A 402 -11.63 11.96 1.65
CA LEU A 402 -11.30 13.30 1.18
C LEU A 402 -9.92 13.73 1.72
N ASP A 403 -9.05 14.20 0.82
CA ASP A 403 -7.65 14.56 1.11
C ASP A 403 -6.77 13.38 1.58
N GLN A 404 -7.28 12.14 1.55
CA GLN A 404 -6.53 10.92 1.82
C GLN A 404 -6.13 10.19 0.53
N ILE A 405 -6.90 10.39 -0.55
CA ILE A 405 -6.62 9.84 -1.88
C ILE A 405 -6.03 10.95 -2.76
N ASP A 406 -4.89 10.68 -3.38
CA ASP A 406 -4.27 11.60 -4.33
C ASP A 406 -4.88 11.48 -5.73
N VAL A 407 -4.96 10.26 -6.25
CA VAL A 407 -5.51 9.95 -7.58
C VAL A 407 -6.16 8.58 -7.58
N THR A 408 -6.94 8.29 -8.63
CA THR A 408 -7.48 6.94 -8.88
C THR A 408 -6.89 6.35 -10.16
N ALA A 409 -6.92 5.02 -10.25
CA ALA A 409 -6.56 4.28 -11.45
C ALA A 409 -7.35 2.97 -11.55
N PRO A 410 -7.36 2.29 -12.72
CA PRO A 410 -7.99 0.99 -12.87
C PRO A 410 -7.41 -0.06 -11.92
N GLY A 411 -8.20 -0.47 -10.94
CA GLY A 411 -7.91 -1.60 -10.06
C GLY A 411 -8.80 -2.81 -10.34
N GLY A 412 -9.83 -2.60 -11.15
CA GLY A 412 -10.81 -3.60 -11.53
C GLY A 412 -12.01 -3.68 -10.59
N ASP A 413 -13.13 -4.09 -11.14
CA ASP A 413 -14.33 -4.48 -10.41
C ASP A 413 -15.04 -5.59 -11.19
N ARG A 414 -14.80 -6.83 -10.80
CA ARG A 414 -15.32 -8.03 -11.48
C ARG A 414 -16.73 -8.39 -11.03
N ARG A 415 -17.26 -7.66 -10.07
CA ARG A 415 -18.53 -7.99 -9.43
C ARG A 415 -19.68 -7.09 -9.85
N TYR A 416 -19.41 -5.81 -10.01
CA TYR A 416 -20.47 -4.82 -10.21
C TYR A 416 -20.29 -3.95 -11.46
N GLN A 417 -19.15 -4.06 -12.15
CA GLN A 417 -18.88 -3.25 -13.34
C GLN A 417 -18.47 -4.13 -14.51
N THR A 418 -18.96 -3.80 -15.71
CA THR A 418 -18.73 -4.57 -16.92
C THR A 418 -17.79 -3.81 -17.87
N PRO A 419 -16.71 -4.42 -18.37
CA PRO A 419 -15.83 -3.79 -19.33
C PRO A 419 -16.46 -3.77 -20.74
N ASP A 420 -16.03 -2.79 -21.55
CA ASP A 420 -16.35 -2.76 -22.98
C ASP A 420 -15.63 -3.89 -23.73
N GLU A 421 -16.32 -4.46 -24.73
CA GLU A 421 -15.74 -5.45 -25.65
C GLU A 421 -14.46 -4.86 -26.34
N PRO A 422 -13.44 -5.67 -26.59
CA PRO A 422 -13.40 -7.14 -26.47
C PRO A 422 -13.02 -7.68 -25.09
N ALA A 423 -12.78 -6.83 -24.08
CA ALA A 423 -12.56 -7.29 -22.71
C ALA A 423 -13.83 -7.94 -22.16
N LYS A 424 -13.67 -9.02 -21.39
CA LYS A 424 -14.80 -9.80 -20.86
C LYS A 424 -14.76 -9.94 -19.34
N ASP A 425 -13.68 -9.52 -18.71
CA ASP A 425 -13.49 -9.57 -17.26
C ASP A 425 -13.18 -8.18 -16.74
N GLY A 426 -13.91 -7.74 -15.72
CA GLY A 426 -13.74 -6.43 -15.10
C GLY A 426 -12.46 -6.29 -14.25
N GLY A 427 -11.65 -7.34 -14.12
CA GLY A 427 -10.33 -7.31 -13.51
C GLY A 427 -9.28 -6.70 -14.43
N VAL A 428 -8.08 -6.54 -13.91
CA VAL A 428 -6.88 -6.08 -14.62
C VAL A 428 -6.06 -7.28 -15.07
N LEU A 429 -5.82 -7.38 -16.38
CA LEU A 429 -5.05 -8.48 -16.98
C LEU A 429 -3.55 -8.19 -16.89
N SER A 430 -2.78 -9.13 -16.32
CA SER A 430 -1.33 -9.01 -16.26
C SER A 430 -0.61 -10.37 -16.20
N THR A 431 0.72 -10.30 -16.17
CA THR A 431 1.63 -11.45 -16.11
C THR A 431 1.51 -12.22 -14.80
N MET A 432 1.63 -13.54 -14.88
CA MET A 432 1.69 -14.45 -13.74
C MET A 432 3.00 -15.25 -13.81
N PRO A 433 3.52 -15.80 -12.71
CA PRO A 433 4.70 -16.65 -12.78
C PRO A 433 4.54 -17.80 -13.78
N ASN A 434 5.67 -18.35 -14.24
CA ASN A 434 5.72 -19.47 -15.20
C ASN A 434 5.23 -19.13 -16.63
N GLY A 435 5.12 -17.85 -16.97
CA GLY A 435 4.71 -17.41 -18.32
C GLY A 435 3.21 -17.35 -18.54
N ASP A 436 2.42 -17.41 -17.47
CA ASP A 436 0.96 -17.32 -17.50
C ASP A 436 0.46 -15.86 -17.41
N TYR A 437 -0.86 -15.67 -17.61
CA TYR A 437 -1.56 -14.39 -17.49
C TYR A 437 -2.89 -14.60 -16.78
N ALA A 438 -3.26 -13.67 -15.91
CA ALA A 438 -4.55 -13.71 -15.22
C ALA A 438 -5.12 -12.32 -14.97
N TYR A 439 -6.45 -12.28 -14.78
CA TYR A 439 -7.15 -11.14 -14.25
C TYR A 439 -7.13 -11.17 -12.72
N LEU A 440 -6.72 -10.06 -12.12
CA LEU A 440 -6.86 -9.76 -10.69
C LEU A 440 -7.64 -8.46 -10.50
N GLN A 441 -8.08 -8.18 -9.28
CA GLN A 441 -8.65 -6.91 -8.88
C GLN A 441 -8.15 -6.50 -7.50
N GLY A 442 -8.01 -5.21 -7.27
CA GLY A 442 -7.53 -4.63 -6.01
C GLY A 442 -6.94 -3.25 -6.24
N THR A 443 -6.84 -2.45 -5.20
CA THR A 443 -6.01 -1.22 -5.23
C THR A 443 -4.56 -1.55 -5.56
N SER A 444 -4.14 -2.80 -5.29
CA SER A 444 -2.85 -3.38 -5.73
C SER A 444 -2.65 -3.38 -7.25
N MET A 445 -3.71 -3.34 -8.06
CA MET A 445 -3.63 -3.23 -9.52
C MET A 445 -3.76 -1.78 -9.99
N ALA A 446 -4.35 -0.89 -9.18
CA ALA A 446 -4.42 0.55 -9.43
C ALA A 446 -3.07 1.26 -9.19
N GLY A 447 -2.41 0.96 -8.07
CA GLY A 447 -1.09 1.51 -7.74
C GLY A 447 -0.07 1.40 -8.86
N PRO A 448 0.16 0.21 -9.45
CA PRO A 448 1.12 0.03 -10.55
C PRO A 448 0.76 0.79 -11.83
N GLN A 449 -0.51 1.07 -12.11
CA GLN A 449 -0.89 1.98 -13.20
C GLN A 449 -0.31 3.38 -12.96
N VAL A 450 -0.48 3.91 -11.73
CA VAL A 450 0.05 5.22 -11.33
C VAL A 450 1.57 5.22 -11.30
N ALA A 451 2.21 4.14 -10.84
CA ALA A 451 3.66 4.00 -10.88
C ALA A 451 4.20 4.03 -12.31
N GLY A 452 3.50 3.40 -13.27
CA GLY A 452 3.81 3.49 -14.69
C GLY A 452 3.67 4.91 -15.24
N VAL A 453 2.57 5.62 -14.91
CA VAL A 453 2.39 7.02 -15.33
C VAL A 453 3.45 7.93 -14.71
N ALA A 454 3.80 7.72 -13.43
CA ALA A 454 4.91 8.43 -12.77
C ALA A 454 6.25 8.21 -13.49
N ALA A 455 6.50 6.98 -13.93
CA ALA A 455 7.71 6.65 -14.69
C ALA A 455 7.72 7.29 -16.09
N LEU A 456 6.59 7.42 -16.77
CA LEU A 456 6.46 8.20 -18.02
C LEU A 456 6.77 9.68 -17.78
N ILE A 457 6.20 10.29 -16.72
CA ILE A 457 6.53 11.67 -16.33
C ILE A 457 8.02 11.82 -16.05
N LYS A 458 8.61 10.89 -15.30
CA LYS A 458 10.05 10.91 -14.98
C LYS A 458 10.92 10.75 -16.22
N SER A 459 10.50 9.93 -17.18
CA SER A 459 11.18 9.74 -18.46
C SER A 459 11.22 11.03 -19.28
N LYS A 460 10.09 11.74 -19.32
CA LYS A 460 9.96 13.02 -20.03
C LYS A 460 10.65 14.17 -19.29
N HIS A 461 10.64 14.16 -17.97
CA HIS A 461 11.20 15.16 -17.09
C HIS A 461 12.25 14.57 -16.14
N PRO A 462 13.46 14.22 -16.62
CA PRO A 462 14.45 13.48 -15.82
C PRO A 462 14.89 14.17 -14.53
N GLN A 463 14.76 15.51 -14.46
CA GLN A 463 15.10 16.28 -13.27
C GLN A 463 13.92 16.51 -12.31
N ALA A 464 12.72 16.03 -12.66
CA ALA A 464 11.55 16.21 -11.80
C ALA A 464 11.76 15.52 -10.44
N THR A 465 11.47 16.26 -9.38
CA THR A 465 11.47 15.76 -8.01
C THR A 465 10.23 14.89 -7.76
N PRO A 466 10.23 14.06 -6.71
CA PRO A 466 9.03 13.29 -6.32
C PRO A 466 7.79 14.17 -6.11
N GLN A 467 7.97 15.35 -5.53
CA GLN A 467 6.89 16.31 -5.31
C GLN A 467 6.35 16.88 -6.64
N GLU A 468 7.24 17.14 -7.60
CA GLU A 468 6.83 17.60 -8.93
C GLU A 468 6.11 16.51 -9.71
N ILE A 469 6.56 15.25 -9.61
CA ILE A 469 5.87 14.11 -10.22
C ILE A 469 4.47 13.95 -9.61
N ALA A 470 4.33 14.00 -8.29
CA ALA A 470 3.04 13.93 -7.61
C ALA A 470 2.11 15.09 -8.03
N TRP A 471 2.66 16.32 -8.13
CA TRP A 471 1.89 17.46 -8.62
C TRP A 471 1.43 17.26 -10.07
N ARG A 472 2.30 16.77 -10.97
CA ARG A 472 1.95 16.52 -12.37
C ARG A 472 0.89 15.42 -12.50
N LEU A 473 0.99 14.34 -11.75
CA LEU A 473 -0.03 13.29 -11.70
C LEU A 473 -1.40 13.86 -11.37
N LYS A 474 -1.49 14.68 -10.33
CA LYS A 474 -2.74 15.34 -9.92
C LYS A 474 -3.25 16.35 -10.96
N ALA A 475 -2.36 17.21 -11.46
CA ALA A 475 -2.71 18.27 -12.41
C ALA A 475 -3.12 17.76 -13.81
N GLN A 476 -2.66 16.56 -14.19
CA GLN A 476 -2.93 15.92 -15.47
C GLN A 476 -4.06 14.90 -15.39
N ALA A 477 -4.52 14.55 -14.20
CA ALA A 477 -5.59 13.58 -14.00
C ALA A 477 -6.91 14.04 -14.65
N LYS A 478 -7.62 13.10 -15.25
CA LYS A 478 -8.98 13.32 -15.76
C LYS A 478 -9.95 13.38 -14.58
N THR A 479 -10.54 14.50 -14.36
CA THR A 479 -11.52 14.69 -13.29
C THR A 479 -12.70 13.73 -13.44
N LEU A 480 -13.01 13.00 -12.37
CA LEU A 480 -14.21 12.19 -12.23
C LEU A 480 -15.14 12.86 -11.20
N PRO A 481 -16.42 13.09 -11.53
CA PRO A 481 -17.38 13.63 -10.57
C PRO A 481 -17.78 12.57 -9.53
N CYS A 482 -18.20 13.03 -8.35
CA CYS A 482 -18.92 12.15 -7.44
C CYS A 482 -20.20 11.61 -8.12
N PRO A 483 -20.50 10.31 -7.99
CA PRO A 483 -21.81 9.80 -8.36
C PRO A 483 -22.90 10.39 -7.43
N GLU A 484 -24.14 10.48 -7.91
CA GLU A 484 -25.28 10.97 -7.11
C GLU A 484 -25.56 10.06 -5.89
N SER A 485 -25.31 8.78 -6.04
CA SER A 485 -25.37 7.77 -4.97
C SER A 485 -24.40 6.64 -5.29
N TYR A 486 -23.91 5.96 -4.25
CA TYR A 486 -23.05 4.81 -4.42
C TYR A 486 -23.45 3.69 -3.45
N ASP A 487 -24.04 2.65 -3.99
CA ASP A 487 -24.40 1.39 -3.31
C ASP A 487 -24.42 0.27 -4.37
N PRO A 488 -23.25 -0.29 -4.72
CA PRO A 488 -23.12 -1.18 -5.86
C PRO A 488 -23.84 -2.53 -5.67
N ASP A 489 -24.12 -2.97 -4.46
CA ASP A 489 -24.88 -4.18 -4.20
C ASP A 489 -26.37 -3.94 -3.91
N GLY A 490 -26.78 -2.67 -3.80
CA GLY A 490 -28.16 -2.28 -3.47
C GLY A 490 -28.65 -2.77 -2.11
N LYS A 491 -27.72 -3.18 -1.22
CA LYS A 491 -28.02 -3.75 0.11
C LYS A 491 -27.37 -2.96 1.25
N GLY A 492 -26.57 -1.96 0.89
CA GLY A 492 -25.86 -1.12 1.85
C GLY A 492 -24.52 -1.71 2.33
N THR A 493 -24.10 -2.90 1.87
CA THR A 493 -22.82 -3.51 2.30
C THR A 493 -21.63 -2.65 1.91
N TYR A 494 -21.68 -2.06 0.72
CA TYR A 494 -20.61 -1.21 0.15
C TYR A 494 -21.06 0.22 -0.06
N LYS A 495 -22.16 0.61 0.64
CA LYS A 495 -22.65 1.97 0.55
C LYS A 495 -21.60 2.95 1.05
N ALA A 496 -21.30 3.96 0.24
CA ALA A 496 -20.34 5.00 0.56
C ALA A 496 -20.86 6.35 0.06
N GLU A 497 -20.44 7.42 0.71
CA GLU A 497 -20.75 8.78 0.30
C GLU A 497 -19.51 9.43 -0.32
N CYS A 498 -19.66 9.95 -1.51
CA CYS A 498 -18.62 10.73 -2.15
C CYS A 498 -18.72 12.19 -1.73
N THR A 499 -17.69 12.70 -1.08
CA THR A 499 -17.60 14.08 -0.60
C THR A 499 -16.51 14.85 -1.32
N GLY A 500 -16.55 16.18 -1.24
CA GLY A 500 -15.55 17.06 -1.87
C GLY A 500 -16.10 17.83 -3.05
N VAL A 501 -15.21 18.24 -3.96
CA VAL A 501 -15.54 19.08 -5.12
C VAL A 501 -15.01 18.46 -6.42
N ARG A 502 -15.49 18.97 -7.54
CA ARG A 502 -14.95 18.58 -8.85
C ARG A 502 -13.43 18.85 -8.88
N GLY A 503 -12.64 17.81 -9.10
CA GLY A 503 -11.17 17.89 -9.14
C GLY A 503 -10.46 17.60 -7.83
N ASN A 504 -11.20 17.35 -6.74
CA ASN A 504 -10.70 16.72 -5.52
C ASN A 504 -11.86 16.18 -4.69
N ASN A 505 -12.11 14.87 -4.76
CA ASN A 505 -13.17 14.22 -4.01
C ASN A 505 -12.69 12.94 -3.33
N SER A 506 -13.51 12.44 -2.39
CA SER A 506 -13.13 11.33 -1.53
C SER A 506 -12.92 10.00 -2.26
N PHE A 507 -13.57 9.76 -3.42
CA PHE A 507 -13.45 8.50 -4.16
C PHE A 507 -12.23 8.47 -5.07
N TYR A 508 -11.93 9.58 -5.73
CA TYR A 508 -10.99 9.63 -6.86
C TYR A 508 -9.82 10.60 -6.65
N GLY A 509 -9.74 11.28 -5.49
CA GLY A 509 -8.79 12.36 -5.30
C GLY A 509 -8.90 13.40 -6.41
N HIS A 510 -7.78 13.70 -7.07
CA HIS A 510 -7.76 14.64 -8.21
C HIS A 510 -8.33 14.05 -9.52
N GLY A 511 -8.59 12.73 -9.57
CA GLY A 511 -9.20 12.04 -10.69
C GLY A 511 -8.41 10.85 -11.21
N LEU A 512 -8.84 10.32 -12.36
CA LEU A 512 -8.24 9.20 -13.05
C LEU A 512 -6.93 9.62 -13.72
N VAL A 513 -5.84 8.93 -13.46
CA VAL A 513 -4.54 9.23 -14.09
C VAL A 513 -4.60 9.10 -15.62
N ASP A 514 -3.79 9.88 -16.33
CA ASP A 514 -3.77 9.92 -17.81
C ASP A 514 -2.34 9.78 -18.33
N ALA A 515 -2.03 8.61 -18.88
CA ALA A 515 -0.72 8.32 -19.44
C ALA A 515 -0.41 9.15 -20.69
N LEU A 516 -1.43 9.49 -21.50
CA LEU A 516 -1.24 10.34 -22.68
C LEU A 516 -0.84 11.76 -22.28
N ALA A 517 -1.47 12.31 -21.24
CA ALA A 517 -1.11 13.62 -20.71
C ALA A 517 0.34 13.61 -20.18
N ALA A 518 0.79 12.50 -19.53
CA ALA A 518 2.13 12.35 -19.03
C ALA A 518 3.22 12.45 -20.11
N VAL A 519 2.96 11.99 -21.33
CA VAL A 519 3.92 12.02 -22.43
C VAL A 519 3.77 13.23 -23.36
N THR A 520 2.69 13.99 -23.25
CA THR A 520 2.41 15.14 -24.15
C THR A 520 2.60 16.49 -23.49
N ARG A 521 2.42 16.61 -22.16
CA ARG A 521 2.46 17.89 -21.39
C ARG A 521 3.73 18.15 -20.60
#